data_54d24d1643318558d4539e4e13ba1301
#
_entry.id   54d24d1643318558d4539e4e13ba1301
#
_cell.length_a   1.000
_cell.length_b   1.000
_cell.length_c   1.000
_cell.angle_alpha   90.00
_cell.angle_beta   90.00
_cell.angle_gamma   90.00
#
_symmetry.space_group_name_H-M   'P 1'
#
loop_
_entity.id
_entity.type
_entity.pdbx_description
1 polymer ?
#
loop_
_entity_poly.entity_id
_entity_poly.type
_entity_poly.pdbx_seq_one_letter_code
_entity_poly.pdbx_strand_id
1 'polypeptide(L)'
;MTVVYYLLLSYSDASWRDILTAYSFSTTSAQVRRHLQSKIEELFGGSEQWLACLSIRTALDAFLAVMKFPVGSEVIFTAINIPDMVSVVERHGLKVVPVDLDLDTLAPKPELVELAVTDKTVAILAAHLYGKWINLDKVFQVAHDHGLYVLEDCAECFQGLRRKGHQLSDLSFFSFGSIKHYTSFGGAVVGVKNPEILQKMRAKVEEYPIQDQWTYFKKLVCYSLLMMGGFNNSLFNWFFINTFHMLGFKYKEYFISVLRAFPGGVTIDKLRLQQIGRAHV
;
A
#
# COMPACT_ATOMS: atom_id res chain seq x y z
N MET A 1 -10.29 15.71 -14.37
CA MET A 1 -9.07 15.16 -13.76
C MET A 1 -8.45 16.07 -12.70
N THR A 2 -8.48 17.40 -12.83
CA THR A 2 -7.99 18.38 -11.83
C THR A 2 -8.73 18.30 -10.49
N VAL A 3 -10.05 18.06 -10.52
CA VAL A 3 -10.92 17.92 -9.33
C VAL A 3 -10.54 16.71 -8.47
N VAL A 4 -10.13 15.60 -9.08
CA VAL A 4 -9.77 14.36 -8.35
C VAL A 4 -8.49 14.55 -7.52
N TYR A 5 -7.48 15.26 -8.02
CA TYR A 5 -6.26 15.55 -7.24
C TYR A 5 -6.51 16.57 -6.12
N TYR A 6 -7.36 17.54 -6.36
CA TYR A 6 -7.78 18.49 -5.32
C TYR A 6 -8.52 17.78 -4.19
N LEU A 7 -9.37 16.82 -4.53
CA LEU A 7 -10.08 15.99 -3.57
C LEU A 7 -9.12 15.07 -2.79
N LEU A 8 -8.18 14.39 -3.44
CA LEU A 8 -7.26 13.45 -2.77
C LEU A 8 -6.38 14.15 -1.72
N LEU A 9 -5.91 15.36 -1.99
CA LEU A 9 -5.07 16.11 -1.08
C LEU A 9 -5.87 16.87 0.00
N SER A 10 -7.10 17.30 -0.29
CA SER A 10 -7.99 17.92 0.70
C SER A 10 -8.63 16.92 1.68
N TYR A 11 -8.49 15.62 1.41
CA TYR A 11 -8.98 14.54 2.29
C TYR A 11 -7.89 13.88 3.15
N SER A 12 -6.62 14.32 3.04
CA SER A 12 -5.58 13.84 3.95
C SER A 12 -5.78 14.44 5.34
N ASP A 13 -5.70 13.61 6.35
CA ASP A 13 -5.77 14.01 7.77
C ASP A 13 -4.44 14.56 8.31
N ALA A 14 -3.41 14.65 7.46
CA ALA A 14 -2.09 15.16 7.87
C ALA A 14 -2.12 16.63 8.27
N SER A 15 -1.62 16.92 9.46
CA SER A 15 -1.45 18.26 10.01
C SER A 15 0.00 18.75 9.92
N TRP A 16 0.22 20.05 10.14
CA TRP A 16 1.58 20.61 10.28
C TRP A 16 2.37 19.96 11.42
N ARG A 17 1.70 19.56 12.48
CA ARG A 17 2.31 18.85 13.60
C ARG A 17 2.88 17.51 13.16
N ASP A 18 2.16 16.80 12.29
CA ASP A 18 2.61 15.49 11.76
C ASP A 18 3.82 15.65 10.86
N ILE A 19 3.84 16.70 10.01
CA ILE A 19 5.00 17.03 9.18
C ILE A 19 6.22 17.37 10.04
N LEU A 20 6.09 18.23 11.05
CA LEU A 20 7.19 18.59 11.93
C LEU A 20 7.72 17.38 12.70
N THR A 21 6.81 16.51 13.15
CA THR A 21 7.18 15.24 13.78
C THR A 21 7.92 14.33 12.80
N ALA A 22 7.46 14.23 11.54
CA ALA A 22 8.15 13.44 10.51
C ALA A 22 9.56 13.95 10.22
N TYR A 23 9.77 15.27 10.20
CA TYR A 23 11.10 15.87 10.07
C TYR A 23 12.01 15.49 11.23
N SER A 24 11.52 15.50 12.48
CA SER A 24 12.33 15.15 13.65
C SER A 24 12.78 13.68 13.64
N PHE A 25 12.05 12.81 12.96
CA PHE A 25 12.37 11.39 12.82
C PHE A 25 13.09 11.03 11.51
N SER A 26 13.34 11.97 10.62
CA SER A 26 14.01 11.71 9.34
C SER A 26 15.47 11.24 9.49
N THR A 27 16.10 11.49 10.65
CA THR A 27 17.50 11.16 10.96
C THR A 27 17.65 10.12 12.08
N THR A 28 16.65 9.27 12.29
CA THR A 28 16.63 8.35 13.43
C THR A 28 17.61 7.17 13.30
N SER A 29 18.14 6.74 14.44
CA SER A 29 18.96 5.54 14.53
C SER A 29 18.15 4.25 14.24
N ALA A 30 18.84 3.17 13.89
CA ALA A 30 18.23 1.87 13.68
C ALA A 30 17.43 1.36 14.91
N GLN A 31 17.90 1.69 16.12
CA GLN A 31 17.22 1.31 17.36
C GLN A 31 15.90 2.04 17.54
N VAL A 32 15.85 3.36 17.29
CA VAL A 32 14.62 4.15 17.36
C VAL A 32 13.64 3.68 16.29
N ARG A 33 14.12 3.39 15.09
CA ARG A 33 13.28 2.85 14.02
C ARG A 33 12.60 1.54 14.42
N ARG A 34 13.35 0.56 14.96
CA ARG A 34 12.77 -0.70 15.45
C ARG A 34 11.74 -0.48 16.55
N HIS A 35 12.02 0.41 17.49
CA HIS A 35 11.07 0.75 18.55
C HIS A 35 9.77 1.37 17.99
N LEU A 36 9.86 2.26 17.01
CA LEU A 36 8.69 2.86 16.38
C LEU A 36 7.89 1.82 15.56
N GLN A 37 8.58 0.92 14.87
CA GLN A 37 7.96 -0.18 14.15
C GLN A 37 7.17 -1.09 15.10
N SER A 38 7.78 -1.50 16.22
CA SER A 38 7.10 -2.28 17.26
C SER A 38 5.86 -1.57 17.80
N LYS A 39 5.93 -0.25 18.06
CA LYS A 39 4.76 0.52 18.50
C LYS A 39 3.61 0.52 17.49
N ILE A 40 3.91 0.63 16.20
CA ILE A 40 2.89 0.56 15.14
C ILE A 40 2.24 -0.83 15.15
N GLU A 41 3.03 -1.88 15.20
CA GLU A 41 2.54 -3.26 15.24
C GLU A 41 1.67 -3.51 16.48
N GLU A 42 2.07 -2.96 17.65
CA GLU A 42 1.28 -3.02 18.89
C GLU A 42 -0.09 -2.34 18.75
N LEU A 43 -0.17 -1.19 18.08
CA LEU A 43 -1.45 -0.50 17.80
C LEU A 43 -2.39 -1.36 16.97
N PHE A 44 -1.87 -2.16 16.05
CA PHE A 44 -2.65 -3.09 15.23
C PHE A 44 -3.03 -4.38 15.95
N GLY A 45 -2.40 -4.71 17.07
CA GLY A 45 -2.71 -5.90 17.85
C GLY A 45 -1.51 -6.77 18.22
N GLY A 46 -0.31 -6.31 17.93
CA GLY A 46 0.95 -6.95 18.32
C GLY A 46 1.79 -7.49 17.18
N SER A 47 3.09 -7.54 17.42
CA SER A 47 4.09 -8.01 16.45
C SER A 47 3.96 -9.50 16.10
N GLU A 48 3.15 -10.25 16.82
CA GLU A 48 2.87 -11.67 16.54
C GLU A 48 1.84 -11.89 15.43
N GLN A 49 1.15 -10.83 15.00
CA GLN A 49 0.15 -10.87 13.94
C GLN A 49 0.38 -9.81 12.87
N TRP A 50 1.19 -8.79 13.17
CA TRP A 50 1.34 -7.61 12.32
C TRP A 50 2.79 -7.33 11.99
N LEU A 51 3.04 -6.90 10.75
CA LEU A 51 4.35 -6.50 10.24
C LEU A 51 4.24 -5.13 9.59
N ALA A 52 4.99 -4.15 10.11
CA ALA A 52 5.15 -2.86 9.47
C ALA A 52 6.28 -2.90 8.43
N CYS A 53 6.03 -2.34 7.24
CA CYS A 53 6.98 -2.34 6.13
C CYS A 53 6.84 -1.07 5.26
N LEU A 54 7.71 -0.93 4.26
CA LEU A 54 7.78 0.27 3.40
C LEU A 54 6.48 0.51 2.62
N SER A 55 5.86 -0.56 2.13
CA SER A 55 4.64 -0.51 1.34
C SER A 55 3.95 -1.86 1.29
N ILE A 56 2.69 -1.90 0.86
CA ILE A 56 2.00 -3.17 0.62
C ILE A 56 2.68 -4.00 -0.47
N ARG A 57 3.33 -3.36 -1.46
CA ARG A 57 4.11 -4.06 -2.50
C ARG A 57 5.32 -4.76 -1.91
N THR A 58 5.99 -4.13 -0.94
CA THR A 58 7.09 -4.75 -0.18
C THR A 58 6.60 -5.96 0.62
N ALA A 59 5.42 -5.84 1.24
CA ALA A 59 4.82 -6.96 1.97
C ALA A 59 4.43 -8.12 1.06
N LEU A 60 3.84 -7.82 -0.12
CA LEU A 60 3.52 -8.85 -1.13
C LEU A 60 4.79 -9.52 -1.66
N ASP A 61 5.85 -8.76 -1.99
CA ASP A 61 7.15 -9.33 -2.41
C ASP A 61 7.73 -10.27 -1.34
N ALA A 62 7.71 -9.83 -0.07
CA ALA A 62 8.20 -10.65 1.04
C ALA A 62 7.38 -11.95 1.21
N PHE A 63 6.05 -11.87 1.11
CA PHE A 63 5.18 -13.04 1.14
C PHE A 63 5.52 -14.03 0.02
N LEU A 64 5.57 -13.56 -1.23
CA LEU A 64 5.85 -14.42 -2.38
C LEU A 64 7.27 -15.00 -2.32
N ALA A 65 8.26 -14.24 -1.84
CA ALA A 65 9.62 -14.71 -1.63
C ALA A 65 9.72 -15.81 -0.57
N VAL A 66 8.87 -15.77 0.46
CA VAL A 66 8.80 -16.77 1.52
C VAL A 66 8.07 -18.03 1.04
N MET A 67 6.96 -17.86 0.34
CA MET A 67 6.12 -18.99 -0.12
C MET A 67 6.77 -19.80 -1.21
N LYS A 68 7.57 -19.17 -2.08
CA LYS A 68 8.29 -19.85 -3.18
C LYS A 68 7.39 -20.74 -4.04
N PHE A 69 6.23 -20.21 -4.41
CA PHE A 69 5.31 -20.92 -5.31
C PHE A 69 6.02 -21.38 -6.59
N PRO A 70 5.64 -22.52 -7.18
CA PRO A 70 6.18 -22.96 -8.48
C PRO A 70 6.04 -21.91 -9.57
N VAL A 71 7.05 -21.77 -10.43
CA VAL A 71 6.98 -20.86 -11.58
C VAL A 71 5.78 -21.24 -12.47
N GLY A 72 5.01 -20.24 -12.88
CA GLY A 72 3.79 -20.42 -13.65
C GLY A 72 2.54 -20.67 -12.81
N SER A 73 2.66 -20.71 -11.46
CA SER A 73 1.48 -20.67 -10.58
C SER A 73 0.67 -19.40 -10.81
N GLU A 74 -0.63 -19.45 -10.55
CA GLU A 74 -1.58 -18.41 -10.86
C GLU A 74 -2.07 -17.71 -9.60
N VAL A 75 -2.19 -16.39 -9.67
CA VAL A 75 -2.80 -15.57 -8.62
C VAL A 75 -3.99 -14.83 -9.24
N ILE A 76 -5.18 -15.11 -8.73
CA ILE A 76 -6.40 -14.42 -9.16
C ILE A 76 -6.37 -13.00 -8.59
N PHE A 77 -6.62 -11.99 -9.43
CA PHE A 77 -6.73 -10.58 -9.04
C PHE A 77 -8.11 -10.04 -9.38
N THR A 78 -8.68 -9.22 -8.49
CA THR A 78 -9.77 -8.34 -8.91
C THR A 78 -9.30 -7.39 -10.00
N ALA A 79 -10.07 -7.23 -11.08
CA ALA A 79 -9.65 -6.56 -12.31
C ALA A 79 -9.20 -5.10 -12.13
N ILE A 80 -9.75 -4.40 -11.11
CA ILE A 80 -9.28 -3.06 -10.75
C ILE A 80 -8.17 -3.19 -9.72
N ASN A 81 -6.94 -3.04 -10.17
CA ASN A 81 -5.76 -3.04 -9.32
C ASN A 81 -4.65 -2.15 -9.92
N ILE A 82 -3.63 -1.84 -9.13
CA ILE A 82 -2.49 -1.05 -9.63
C ILE A 82 -1.49 -1.93 -10.37
N PRO A 83 -0.94 -1.46 -11.52
CA PRO A 83 0.02 -2.24 -12.32
C PRO A 83 1.23 -2.73 -11.53
N ASP A 84 1.64 -1.96 -10.50
CA ASP A 84 2.76 -2.32 -9.65
C ASP A 84 2.55 -3.66 -8.90
N MET A 85 1.31 -3.96 -8.45
CA MET A 85 1.00 -5.23 -7.77
C MET A 85 1.12 -6.41 -8.74
N VAL A 86 0.64 -6.24 -9.97
CA VAL A 86 0.80 -7.22 -11.05
C VAL A 86 2.28 -7.48 -11.31
N SER A 87 3.08 -6.41 -11.47
CA SER A 87 4.51 -6.52 -11.71
C SER A 87 5.27 -7.23 -10.58
N VAL A 88 4.82 -7.09 -9.32
CA VAL A 88 5.41 -7.83 -8.20
C VAL A 88 5.18 -9.33 -8.36
N VAL A 89 3.96 -9.75 -8.68
CA VAL A 89 3.61 -11.17 -8.87
C VAL A 89 4.40 -11.77 -10.04
N GLU A 90 4.42 -11.09 -11.19
CA GLU A 90 5.11 -11.55 -12.39
C GLU A 90 6.63 -11.71 -12.18
N ARG A 91 7.25 -10.85 -11.37
CA ARG A 91 8.69 -10.95 -11.01
C ARG A 91 9.04 -12.22 -10.22
N HIS A 92 8.08 -12.81 -9.54
CA HIS A 92 8.23 -14.12 -8.89
C HIS A 92 7.97 -15.29 -9.84
N GLY A 93 7.79 -15.03 -11.15
CA GLY A 93 7.51 -16.05 -12.16
C GLY A 93 6.08 -16.56 -12.12
N LEU A 94 5.18 -15.86 -11.43
CA LEU A 94 3.76 -16.19 -11.31
C LEU A 94 2.95 -15.47 -12.39
N LYS A 95 1.73 -15.93 -12.63
CA LYS A 95 0.79 -15.33 -13.56
C LYS A 95 -0.36 -14.67 -12.82
N VAL A 96 -0.78 -13.48 -13.26
CA VAL A 96 -1.98 -12.84 -12.76
C VAL A 96 -3.16 -13.24 -13.66
N VAL A 97 -4.24 -13.70 -13.02
CA VAL A 97 -5.51 -14.04 -13.66
C VAL A 97 -6.54 -13.00 -13.22
N PRO A 98 -6.92 -12.03 -14.08
CA PRO A 98 -7.88 -11.01 -13.70
C PRO A 98 -9.31 -11.58 -13.70
N VAL A 99 -10.09 -11.23 -12.67
CA VAL A 99 -11.52 -11.50 -12.58
C VAL A 99 -12.29 -10.20 -12.50
N ASP A 100 -13.28 -10.05 -13.38
CA ASP A 100 -14.06 -8.84 -13.49
C ASP A 100 -14.97 -8.60 -12.27
N LEU A 101 -15.35 -7.33 -12.07
CA LEU A 101 -16.15 -6.87 -10.96
C LEU A 101 -17.58 -6.61 -11.39
N ASP A 102 -18.50 -6.84 -10.48
CA ASP A 102 -19.83 -6.29 -10.57
C ASP A 102 -19.79 -4.78 -10.30
N LEU A 103 -20.30 -3.97 -11.22
CA LEU A 103 -20.18 -2.51 -11.16
C LEU A 103 -21.04 -1.88 -10.04
N ASP A 104 -22.07 -2.55 -9.58
CA ASP A 104 -22.94 -2.04 -8.51
C ASP A 104 -22.35 -2.30 -7.12
N THR A 105 -21.77 -3.50 -6.95
CA THR A 105 -21.20 -3.94 -5.66
C THR A 105 -19.71 -3.70 -5.56
N LEU A 106 -18.99 -3.57 -6.67
CA LEU A 106 -17.53 -3.53 -6.80
C LEU A 106 -16.83 -4.82 -6.32
N ALA A 107 -17.59 -5.87 -6.06
CA ALA A 107 -17.07 -7.18 -5.71
C ALA A 107 -16.88 -8.04 -6.97
N PRO A 108 -15.90 -8.94 -7.03
CA PRO A 108 -15.87 -9.96 -8.06
C PRO A 108 -17.04 -10.91 -7.85
N LYS A 109 -17.62 -11.40 -8.95
CA LYS A 109 -18.69 -12.41 -8.88
C LYS A 109 -18.08 -13.74 -8.44
N PRO A 110 -18.60 -14.38 -7.38
CA PRO A 110 -18.03 -15.64 -6.89
C PRO A 110 -17.93 -16.72 -7.96
N GLU A 111 -18.92 -16.76 -8.87
CA GLU A 111 -18.98 -17.73 -9.97
C GLU A 111 -17.83 -17.53 -10.99
N LEU A 112 -17.41 -16.27 -11.21
CA LEU A 112 -16.27 -15.97 -12.06
C LEU A 112 -14.94 -16.33 -11.38
N VAL A 113 -14.87 -16.17 -10.06
CA VAL A 113 -13.70 -16.63 -9.29
C VAL A 113 -13.59 -18.14 -9.35
N GLU A 114 -14.69 -18.86 -9.14
CA GLU A 114 -14.77 -20.32 -9.25
C GLU A 114 -14.29 -20.82 -10.63
N LEU A 115 -14.74 -20.18 -11.72
CA LEU A 115 -14.33 -20.50 -13.09
C LEU A 115 -12.85 -20.19 -13.37
N ALA A 116 -12.27 -19.25 -12.64
CA ALA A 116 -10.86 -18.85 -12.80
C ALA A 116 -9.90 -19.75 -12.03
N VAL A 117 -10.39 -20.56 -11.09
CA VAL A 117 -9.54 -21.48 -10.33
C VAL A 117 -9.10 -22.64 -11.21
N THR A 118 -7.81 -22.92 -11.19
CA THR A 118 -7.17 -24.06 -11.86
C THR A 118 -6.31 -24.83 -10.86
N ASP A 119 -5.75 -25.94 -11.28
CA ASP A 119 -4.74 -26.71 -10.50
C ASP A 119 -3.43 -25.94 -10.23
N LYS A 120 -3.25 -24.80 -10.92
CA LYS A 120 -2.10 -23.89 -10.74
C LYS A 120 -2.39 -22.70 -9.86
N THR A 121 -3.65 -22.45 -9.54
CA THR A 121 -4.03 -21.30 -8.72
C THR A 121 -3.57 -21.50 -7.29
N VAL A 122 -2.87 -20.52 -6.72
CA VAL A 122 -2.29 -20.58 -5.37
C VAL A 122 -2.84 -19.51 -4.43
N ALA A 123 -3.35 -18.42 -4.97
CA ALA A 123 -3.87 -17.32 -4.16
C ALA A 123 -4.91 -16.49 -4.93
N ILE A 124 -5.72 -15.76 -4.17
CA ILE A 124 -6.54 -14.65 -4.66
C ILE A 124 -6.12 -13.36 -3.96
N LEU A 125 -5.99 -12.26 -4.73
CA LEU A 125 -5.83 -10.92 -4.21
C LEU A 125 -7.06 -10.09 -4.57
N ALA A 126 -7.85 -9.75 -3.56
CA ALA A 126 -9.06 -8.95 -3.71
C ALA A 126 -8.90 -7.58 -3.05
N ALA A 127 -9.18 -6.51 -3.80
CA ALA A 127 -9.01 -5.14 -3.36
C ALA A 127 -10.34 -4.49 -2.98
N HIS A 128 -10.35 -3.79 -1.85
CA HIS A 128 -11.39 -2.83 -1.51
C HIS A 128 -11.13 -1.51 -2.25
N LEU A 129 -12.17 -0.92 -2.81
CA LEU A 129 -12.06 0.21 -3.72
C LEU A 129 -12.80 1.45 -3.20
N TYR A 130 -12.29 2.62 -3.55
CA TYR A 130 -12.95 3.91 -3.33
C TYR A 130 -13.32 4.20 -1.86
N GLY A 131 -12.52 3.75 -0.91
CA GLY A 131 -12.77 3.95 0.52
C GLY A 131 -13.87 3.06 1.10
N LYS A 132 -14.40 2.11 0.34
CA LYS A 132 -15.50 1.23 0.77
C LYS A 132 -14.97 -0.14 1.17
N TRP A 133 -15.52 -0.67 2.26
CA TRP A 133 -15.40 -2.08 2.58
C TRP A 133 -16.41 -2.86 1.73
N ILE A 134 -15.90 -3.59 0.76
CA ILE A 134 -16.68 -4.43 -0.15
C ILE A 134 -16.98 -5.76 0.54
N ASN A 135 -18.17 -6.31 0.36
CA ASN A 135 -18.47 -7.65 0.87
C ASN A 135 -17.77 -8.69 -0.03
N LEU A 136 -16.79 -9.36 0.54
CA LEU A 136 -15.97 -10.39 -0.11
C LEU A 136 -16.22 -11.80 0.49
N ASP A 137 -17.21 -11.96 1.39
CA ASP A 137 -17.46 -13.20 2.12
C ASP A 137 -17.52 -14.42 1.20
N LYS A 138 -18.37 -14.35 0.15
CA LYS A 138 -18.53 -15.47 -0.81
C LYS A 138 -17.28 -15.73 -1.63
N VAL A 139 -16.54 -14.67 -2.02
CA VAL A 139 -15.30 -14.78 -2.78
C VAL A 139 -14.20 -15.45 -1.96
N PHE A 140 -14.09 -15.06 -0.70
CA PHE A 140 -13.11 -15.66 0.21
C PHE A 140 -13.50 -17.08 0.63
N GLN A 141 -14.79 -17.37 0.68
CA GLN A 141 -15.24 -18.76 0.89
C GLN A 141 -14.85 -19.67 -0.27
N VAL A 142 -15.05 -19.24 -1.53
CA VAL A 142 -14.57 -19.97 -2.72
C VAL A 142 -13.07 -20.21 -2.63
N ALA A 143 -12.28 -19.19 -2.33
CA ALA A 143 -10.84 -19.33 -2.19
C ALA A 143 -10.45 -20.35 -1.09
N HIS A 144 -11.13 -20.28 0.05
CA HIS A 144 -10.90 -21.20 1.17
C HIS A 144 -11.27 -22.65 0.81
N ASP A 145 -12.38 -22.87 0.10
CA ASP A 145 -12.86 -24.21 -0.31
C ASP A 145 -11.87 -24.87 -1.30
N HIS A 146 -11.13 -24.07 -2.07
CA HIS A 146 -10.07 -24.53 -2.96
C HIS A 146 -8.66 -24.53 -2.32
N GLY A 147 -8.53 -24.20 -1.04
CA GLY A 147 -7.24 -24.16 -0.33
C GLY A 147 -6.29 -23.07 -0.83
N LEU A 148 -6.83 -21.98 -1.38
CA LEU A 148 -6.06 -20.84 -1.88
C LEU A 148 -5.73 -19.87 -0.75
N TYR A 149 -4.55 -19.22 -0.84
CA TYR A 149 -4.26 -18.09 0.05
C TYR A 149 -5.12 -16.88 -0.30
N VAL A 150 -5.71 -16.27 0.74
CA VAL A 150 -6.56 -15.07 0.62
C VAL A 150 -5.75 -13.84 0.98
N LEU A 151 -5.49 -12.99 0.00
CA LEU A 151 -4.78 -11.73 0.12
C LEU A 151 -5.77 -10.58 -0.02
N GLU A 152 -6.04 -9.87 1.07
CA GLU A 152 -7.01 -8.77 1.13
C GLU A 152 -6.31 -7.42 1.04
N ASP A 153 -6.53 -6.68 -0.04
CA ASP A 153 -5.96 -5.34 -0.22
C ASP A 153 -6.89 -4.27 0.36
N CYS A 154 -6.57 -3.82 1.57
CA CYS A 154 -7.24 -2.76 2.31
C CYS A 154 -6.58 -1.38 2.12
N ALA A 155 -5.80 -1.16 1.06
CA ALA A 155 -5.03 0.07 0.86
C ALA A 155 -5.89 1.33 0.77
N GLU A 156 -7.17 1.20 0.41
CA GLU A 156 -8.07 2.33 0.24
C GLU A 156 -9.22 2.40 1.26
N CYS A 157 -9.41 1.36 2.08
CA CYS A 157 -10.59 1.25 2.95
C CYS A 157 -10.30 1.40 4.45
N PHE A 158 -9.07 1.75 4.85
CA PHE A 158 -8.76 1.94 6.26
C PHE A 158 -9.59 3.07 6.87
N GLN A 159 -10.31 2.77 7.96
CA GLN A 159 -11.19 3.69 8.69
C GLN A 159 -10.93 3.62 10.21
N GLY A 160 -9.68 3.33 10.60
CA GLY A 160 -9.28 3.13 11.98
C GLY A 160 -9.17 1.67 12.38
N LEU A 161 -8.74 1.44 13.62
CA LEU A 161 -8.32 0.14 14.12
C LEU A 161 -9.47 -0.84 14.47
N ARG A 162 -10.73 -0.43 14.29
CA ARG A 162 -11.89 -1.29 14.58
C ARG A 162 -12.04 -2.44 13.59
N ARG A 163 -11.63 -2.23 12.33
CA ARG A 163 -11.71 -3.25 11.28
C ARG A 163 -10.31 -3.46 10.70
N LYS A 164 -9.80 -4.67 10.85
CA LYS A 164 -8.42 -5.04 10.55
C LYS A 164 -8.32 -6.18 9.53
N GLY A 165 -9.26 -6.24 8.61
CA GLY A 165 -9.35 -7.28 7.61
C GLY A 165 -10.49 -8.28 7.87
N HIS A 166 -10.64 -9.23 6.95
CA HIS A 166 -11.64 -10.27 6.96
C HIS A 166 -11.13 -11.51 7.70
N GLN A 167 -12.03 -12.26 8.35
CA GLN A 167 -11.65 -13.45 9.14
C GLN A 167 -11.02 -14.57 8.30
N LEU A 168 -11.40 -14.69 7.03
CA LEU A 168 -10.85 -15.67 6.10
C LEU A 168 -9.56 -15.19 5.40
N SER A 169 -9.13 -13.94 5.59
CA SER A 169 -7.90 -13.45 5.01
C SER A 169 -6.68 -14.07 5.66
N ASP A 170 -5.76 -14.58 4.86
CA ASP A 170 -4.43 -15.00 5.31
C ASP A 170 -3.51 -13.79 5.50
N LEU A 171 -3.62 -12.81 4.58
CA LEU A 171 -2.94 -11.52 4.67
C LEU A 171 -3.92 -10.38 4.44
N SER A 172 -3.87 -9.32 5.28
CA SER A 172 -4.61 -8.08 5.09
C SER A 172 -3.65 -6.90 5.03
N PHE A 173 -3.63 -6.18 3.89
CA PHE A 173 -2.67 -5.12 3.59
C PHE A 173 -3.28 -3.73 3.81
N PHE A 174 -2.65 -2.91 4.64
CA PHE A 174 -3.04 -1.52 4.89
C PHE A 174 -1.93 -0.56 4.45
N SER A 175 -2.28 0.46 3.68
CA SER A 175 -1.34 1.44 3.12
C SER A 175 -1.52 2.81 3.74
N PHE A 176 -0.39 3.44 4.15
CA PHE A 176 -0.31 4.78 4.70
C PHE A 176 0.55 5.71 3.81
N GLY A 177 0.52 5.45 2.51
CA GLY A 177 1.22 6.24 1.51
C GLY A 177 0.75 7.69 1.47
N SER A 178 1.57 8.57 0.89
CA SER A 178 1.39 10.02 0.88
C SER A 178 0.07 10.53 0.29
N ILE A 179 -0.62 9.70 -0.50
CA ILE A 179 -1.91 10.03 -1.14
C ILE A 179 -3.11 9.37 -0.46
N LYS A 180 -2.91 8.72 0.67
CA LYS A 180 -3.98 8.06 1.42
C LYS A 180 -4.63 9.03 2.41
N HIS A 181 -5.91 8.79 2.72
CA HIS A 181 -6.65 9.60 3.70
C HIS A 181 -5.91 9.63 5.04
N TYR A 182 -5.64 8.45 5.61
CA TYR A 182 -4.77 8.29 6.76
C TYR A 182 -3.32 8.12 6.26
N THR A 183 -2.57 9.22 6.22
CA THR A 183 -1.20 9.19 5.70
C THR A 183 -0.16 9.27 6.80
N SER A 184 0.92 8.50 6.62
CA SER A 184 2.18 8.66 7.36
C SER A 184 3.34 9.02 6.43
N PHE A 185 3.03 9.62 5.28
CA PHE A 185 3.97 9.96 4.21
C PHE A 185 4.69 8.75 3.59
N GLY A 186 4.23 7.57 3.86
CA GLY A 186 4.76 6.28 3.41
C GLY A 186 4.43 5.19 4.40
N GLY A 187 4.76 3.95 4.05
CA GLY A 187 4.58 2.81 4.93
C GLY A 187 3.31 2.01 4.68
N ALA A 188 3.34 0.82 5.22
CA ALA A 188 2.24 -0.12 5.23
C ALA A 188 2.30 -0.99 6.48
N VAL A 189 1.17 -1.55 6.84
CA VAL A 189 1.08 -2.60 7.86
C VAL A 189 0.34 -3.78 7.25
N VAL A 190 0.86 -4.97 7.44
CA VAL A 190 0.23 -6.21 6.98
C VAL A 190 -0.09 -7.11 8.16
N GLY A 191 -1.34 -7.53 8.26
CA GLY A 191 -1.77 -8.62 9.13
C GLY A 191 -1.46 -9.95 8.46
N VAL A 192 -0.90 -10.90 9.19
CA VAL A 192 -0.58 -12.24 8.69
C VAL A 192 -1.12 -13.26 9.67
N LYS A 193 -2.05 -14.11 9.22
CA LYS A 193 -2.76 -15.06 10.06
C LYS A 193 -1.86 -16.19 10.58
N ASN A 194 -0.94 -16.66 9.74
CA ASN A 194 -0.01 -17.74 10.09
C ASN A 194 1.27 -17.16 10.71
N PRO A 195 1.59 -17.48 11.98
CA PRO A 195 2.77 -16.95 12.69
C PRO A 195 4.11 -17.36 12.04
N GLU A 196 4.19 -18.57 11.46
CA GLU A 196 5.43 -19.01 10.81
C GLU A 196 5.71 -18.23 9.53
N ILE A 197 4.65 -17.93 8.74
CA ILE A 197 4.77 -17.10 7.54
C ILE A 197 5.18 -15.69 7.97
N LEU A 198 4.54 -15.13 9.00
CA LEU A 198 4.87 -13.81 9.51
C LEU A 198 6.35 -13.72 9.94
N GLN A 199 6.84 -14.71 10.71
CA GLN A 199 8.22 -14.74 11.15
C GLN A 199 9.20 -14.77 9.98
N LYS A 200 8.93 -15.61 8.97
CA LYS A 200 9.73 -15.70 7.74
C LYS A 200 9.68 -14.39 6.94
N MET A 201 8.50 -13.75 6.83
CA MET A 201 8.36 -12.45 6.18
C MET A 201 9.12 -11.34 6.92
N ARG A 202 9.07 -11.35 8.26
CA ARG A 202 9.83 -10.41 9.11
C ARG A 202 11.33 -10.55 8.87
N ALA A 203 11.84 -11.78 8.96
CA ALA A 203 13.25 -12.06 8.69
C ALA A 203 13.65 -11.60 7.27
N LYS A 204 12.77 -11.83 6.28
CA LYS A 204 13.02 -11.38 4.90
C LYS A 204 13.07 -9.88 4.75
N VAL A 205 12.16 -9.14 5.39
CA VAL A 205 12.14 -7.68 5.36
C VAL A 205 13.34 -7.09 6.10
N GLU A 206 13.83 -7.75 7.16
CA GLU A 206 15.04 -7.32 7.89
C GLU A 206 16.33 -7.42 7.06
N GLU A 207 16.36 -8.28 6.04
CA GLU A 207 17.48 -8.35 5.08
C GLU A 207 17.52 -7.14 4.13
N TYR A 208 16.41 -6.42 3.96
CA TYR A 208 16.34 -5.32 3.02
C TYR A 208 17.11 -4.10 3.51
N PRO A 209 17.82 -3.39 2.62
CA PRO A 209 18.51 -2.16 2.99
C PRO A 209 17.51 -1.08 3.46
N ILE A 210 17.97 -0.21 4.32
CA ILE A 210 17.17 0.92 4.82
C ILE A 210 17.00 1.94 3.68
N GLN A 211 15.78 2.46 3.53
CA GLN A 211 15.50 3.54 2.58
C GLN A 211 16.42 4.76 2.87
N ASP A 212 16.92 5.39 1.82
CA ASP A 212 17.73 6.59 1.92
C ASP A 212 16.96 7.76 2.57
N GLN A 213 17.58 8.35 3.60
CA GLN A 213 17.01 9.45 4.38
C GLN A 213 16.70 10.67 3.52
N TRP A 214 17.56 10.95 2.54
CA TRP A 214 17.40 12.08 1.63
C TRP A 214 16.17 11.94 0.74
N THR A 215 15.87 10.72 0.32
CA THR A 215 14.65 10.40 -0.43
C THR A 215 13.40 10.66 0.41
N TYR A 216 13.40 10.27 1.69
CA TYR A 216 12.29 10.55 2.60
C TYR A 216 12.17 12.05 2.89
N PHE A 217 13.28 12.74 3.16
CA PHE A 217 13.31 14.18 3.39
C PHE A 217 12.75 14.99 2.22
N LYS A 218 13.16 14.68 0.98
CA LYS A 218 12.61 15.30 -0.24
C LYS A 218 11.08 15.16 -0.33
N LYS A 219 10.57 14.00 0.05
CA LYS A 219 9.14 13.76 0.08
C LYS A 219 8.42 14.66 1.09
N LEU A 220 8.99 14.81 2.29
CA LEU A 220 8.45 15.71 3.33
C LEU A 220 8.47 17.17 2.87
N VAL A 221 9.57 17.63 2.25
CA VAL A 221 9.66 18.98 1.70
C VAL A 221 8.57 19.20 0.65
N CYS A 222 8.43 18.27 -0.29
CA CYS A 222 7.41 18.36 -1.33
C CYS A 222 5.99 18.44 -0.73
N TYR A 223 5.70 17.60 0.28
CA TYR A 223 4.41 17.60 0.95
C TYR A 223 4.17 18.91 1.72
N SER A 224 5.22 19.44 2.39
CA SER A 224 5.16 20.73 3.09
C SER A 224 4.84 21.88 2.12
N LEU A 225 5.49 21.93 0.96
CA LEU A 225 5.23 22.92 -0.08
C LEU A 225 3.80 22.83 -0.61
N LEU A 226 3.29 21.62 -0.81
CA LEU A 226 1.90 21.40 -1.19
C LEU A 226 0.93 21.92 -0.11
N MET A 227 1.19 21.65 1.15
CA MET A 227 0.36 22.15 2.26
C MET A 227 0.44 23.67 2.40
N MET A 228 1.60 24.29 2.21
CA MET A 228 1.74 25.75 2.26
C MET A 228 1.03 26.45 1.11
N GLY A 229 1.17 25.93 -0.09
CA GLY A 229 0.73 26.60 -1.31
C GLY A 229 -0.66 26.21 -1.80
N GLY A 230 -1.12 25.01 -1.46
CA GLY A 230 -2.18 24.34 -2.19
C GLY A 230 -3.52 24.25 -1.49
N PHE A 231 -3.55 24.19 -0.17
CA PHE A 231 -4.76 23.69 0.50
C PHE A 231 -5.69 24.76 1.04
N ASN A 232 -5.19 25.96 1.34
CA ASN A 232 -5.99 27.02 2.01
C ASN A 232 -6.31 28.25 1.17
N ASN A 233 -5.78 28.39 -0.05
CA ASN A 233 -6.01 29.59 -0.84
C ASN A 233 -6.26 29.29 -2.32
N SER A 234 -7.53 29.34 -2.74
CA SER A 234 -7.96 29.06 -4.10
C SER A 234 -7.32 30.00 -5.15
N LEU A 235 -7.04 31.27 -4.79
CA LEU A 235 -6.38 32.24 -5.66
C LEU A 235 -4.90 31.90 -5.88
N PHE A 236 -4.20 31.49 -4.82
CA PHE A 236 -2.81 31.07 -4.91
C PHE A 236 -2.67 29.80 -5.77
N ASN A 237 -3.57 28.84 -5.58
CA ASN A 237 -3.64 27.63 -6.39
C ASN A 237 -3.89 27.93 -7.86
N TRP A 238 -4.83 28.81 -8.13
CA TRP A 238 -5.14 29.23 -9.50
C TRP A 238 -3.91 29.88 -10.15
N PHE A 239 -3.27 30.82 -9.46
CA PHE A 239 -2.05 31.48 -9.95
C PHE A 239 -0.90 30.49 -10.17
N PHE A 240 -0.64 29.64 -9.20
CA PHE A 240 0.41 28.64 -9.25
C PHE A 240 0.20 27.66 -10.42
N ILE A 241 -0.98 27.10 -10.54
CA ILE A 241 -1.34 26.16 -11.62
C ILE A 241 -1.19 26.82 -12.99
N ASN A 242 -1.71 28.04 -13.16
CA ASN A 242 -1.64 28.74 -14.43
C ASN A 242 -0.18 29.14 -14.80
N THR A 243 0.60 29.59 -13.84
CA THR A 243 2.01 29.93 -14.07
C THR A 243 2.80 28.71 -14.56
N PHE A 244 2.67 27.57 -13.90
CA PHE A 244 3.34 26.34 -14.34
C PHE A 244 2.82 25.83 -15.68
N HIS A 245 1.53 25.99 -15.95
CA HIS A 245 0.94 25.64 -17.23
C HIS A 245 1.47 26.54 -18.36
N MET A 246 1.59 27.84 -18.12
CA MET A 246 2.16 28.81 -19.09
C MET A 246 3.63 28.55 -19.38
N LEU A 247 4.39 28.09 -18.37
CA LEU A 247 5.79 27.73 -18.51
C LEU A 247 6.02 26.35 -19.14
N GLY A 248 4.94 25.64 -19.52
CA GLY A 248 5.02 24.28 -20.09
C GLY A 248 5.54 23.23 -19.11
N PHE A 249 5.59 23.55 -17.82
CA PHE A 249 6.12 22.64 -16.81
C PHE A 249 5.09 21.59 -16.42
N LYS A 250 5.42 20.33 -16.57
CA LYS A 250 4.56 19.19 -16.21
C LYS A 250 4.54 18.95 -14.70
N TYR A 251 4.18 19.99 -13.93
CA TYR A 251 4.23 19.99 -12.47
C TYR A 251 3.46 18.81 -11.85
N LYS A 252 2.35 18.38 -12.45
CA LYS A 252 1.56 17.23 -11.97
C LYS A 252 2.36 15.94 -11.96
N GLU A 253 3.06 15.66 -13.07
CA GLU A 253 3.90 14.46 -13.19
C GLU A 253 5.04 14.53 -12.17
N TYR A 254 5.65 15.69 -12.00
CA TYR A 254 6.71 15.89 -11.01
C TYR A 254 6.22 15.63 -9.58
N PHE A 255 5.14 16.28 -9.14
CA PHE A 255 4.60 16.08 -7.79
C PHE A 255 4.14 14.64 -7.57
N ILE A 256 3.48 14.03 -8.54
CA ILE A 256 3.10 12.62 -8.47
C ILE A 256 4.34 11.73 -8.32
N SER A 257 5.40 12.00 -9.08
CA SER A 257 6.63 11.20 -9.04
C SER A 257 7.33 11.29 -7.68
N VAL A 258 7.33 12.46 -7.05
CA VAL A 258 7.94 12.65 -5.72
C VAL A 258 7.10 12.04 -4.61
N LEU A 259 5.76 12.16 -4.68
CA LEU A 259 4.86 11.67 -3.64
C LEU A 259 4.67 10.15 -3.70
N ARG A 260 4.82 9.52 -4.87
CA ARG A 260 4.72 8.06 -4.98
C ARG A 260 5.87 7.37 -4.26
N ALA A 261 5.58 6.22 -3.67
CA ALA A 261 6.61 5.39 -3.04
C ALA A 261 7.68 4.92 -4.06
N PHE A 262 7.27 4.75 -5.32
CA PHE A 262 8.12 4.24 -6.40
C PHE A 262 8.02 5.14 -7.64
N PRO A 263 8.68 6.30 -7.65
CA PRO A 263 8.72 7.15 -8.84
C PRO A 263 9.41 6.42 -10.01
N GLY A 264 8.78 6.44 -11.19
CA GLY A 264 9.29 5.75 -12.38
C GLY A 264 9.10 4.23 -12.38
N GLY A 265 8.16 3.73 -11.58
CA GLY A 265 7.78 2.31 -11.52
C GLY A 265 8.51 1.49 -10.45
N VAL A 266 8.05 0.26 -10.25
CA VAL A 266 8.60 -0.68 -9.28
C VAL A 266 9.86 -1.34 -9.85
N THR A 267 10.98 -1.19 -9.15
CA THR A 267 12.20 -2.00 -9.34
C THR A 267 12.45 -2.83 -8.09
N ILE A 268 13.21 -3.93 -8.21
CA ILE A 268 13.54 -4.79 -7.06
C ILE A 268 14.24 -3.97 -5.97
N ASP A 269 15.20 -3.13 -6.34
CA ASP A 269 15.96 -2.32 -5.38
C ASP A 269 15.09 -1.32 -4.62
N LYS A 270 14.07 -0.75 -5.29
CA LYS A 270 13.11 0.16 -4.65
C LYS A 270 12.07 -0.58 -3.81
N LEU A 271 11.71 -1.80 -4.23
CA LEU A 271 10.72 -2.63 -3.57
C LEU A 271 11.26 -3.19 -2.25
N ARG A 272 12.52 -3.64 -2.26
CA ARG A 272 13.18 -4.28 -1.14
C ARG A 272 13.93 -3.28 -0.28
N LEU A 273 13.20 -2.36 0.31
CA LEU A 273 13.73 -1.36 1.24
C LEU A 273 12.97 -1.41 2.57
N GLN A 274 13.67 -1.11 3.64
CA GLN A 274 13.06 -0.86 4.94
C GLN A 274 12.69 0.62 5.07
N GLN A 275 11.55 0.90 5.67
CA GLN A 275 11.08 2.26 5.87
C GLN A 275 11.93 3.02 6.89
N ILE A 276 12.18 4.30 6.60
CA ILE A 276 12.65 5.31 7.55
C ILE A 276 11.46 6.11 8.04
N GLY A 277 11.45 6.44 9.31
CA GLY A 277 10.47 7.32 9.90
C GLY A 277 9.25 6.60 10.48
N ARG A 278 8.37 7.40 11.08
CA ARG A 278 7.21 6.95 11.83
C ARG A 278 5.97 6.96 10.94
N ALA A 279 5.22 5.88 10.93
CA ALA A 279 3.83 5.94 10.57
C ALA A 279 3.05 6.63 11.71
N HIS A 280 2.26 7.63 11.40
CA HIS A 280 1.23 8.14 12.30
C HIS A 280 -0.05 7.35 12.04
N VAL A 281 -0.47 6.61 13.04
CA VAL A 281 -1.77 5.94 13.06
C VAL A 281 -2.61 6.57 14.16
#